data_e2592832d81278eee3c71b97de91ea2d
#
_entry.id   e2592832d81278eee3c71b97de91ea2d
#
_cell.length_a   1.000
_cell.length_b   1.000
_cell.length_c   1.000
_cell.angle_alpha   90.00
_cell.angle_beta   90.00
_cell.angle_gamma   90.00
#
_symmetry.space_group_name_H-M   'P 1'
#
loop_
_entity.id
_entity.type
_entity.pdbx_description
1 polymer ?
#
loop_
_entity_poly.entity_id
_entity_poly.type
_entity_poly.pdbx_seq_one_letter_code
_entity_poly.pdbx_strand_id
1 'polypeptide(L)'
;MKTILYISCSAREYHPEQVEHLSISRSLGEAFLSEYKSQYGQTKVIHRDLSRQPPSFITTDFLAATFSEDVSEEQQKILAESDALIQEVMDADVIVISSPMYNYGMPAVLKAWFDQVIRIGKTFTFDLARGDKPLEPILCGKKLVLLASWGEFNFKKGDSLYFMNHLTSHIEQLCPYLGAEQFFEIASEYQEFGDERHLQSKAQAFVEAKALARELA
;
A
#
# COMPACT_ATOMS: atom_id res chain seq x y z
N MET A 1 14.53 4.92 16.24
CA MET A 1 13.59 5.76 15.48
C MET A 1 12.87 4.84 14.52
N LYS A 2 11.55 4.79 14.53
CA LYS A 2 10.78 3.97 13.57
C LYS A 2 10.49 4.76 12.30
N THR A 3 10.48 4.06 11.17
CA THR A 3 10.18 4.65 9.85
C THR A 3 8.87 4.07 9.33
N ILE A 4 7.94 4.94 8.96
CA ILE A 4 6.71 4.59 8.26
C ILE A 4 6.83 5.03 6.81
N LEU A 5 6.59 4.11 5.87
CA LEU A 5 6.30 4.45 4.48
C LEU A 5 4.79 4.58 4.33
N TYR A 6 4.31 5.80 4.14
CA TYR A 6 2.91 6.10 3.91
C TYR A 6 2.65 6.30 2.41
N ILE A 7 1.85 5.43 1.84
CA ILE A 7 1.47 5.43 0.42
C ILE A 7 0.01 5.83 0.32
N SER A 8 -0.27 6.94 -0.35
CA SER A 8 -1.63 7.40 -0.62
C SER A 8 -1.92 7.39 -2.12
N CYS A 9 -3.06 6.80 -2.53
CA CYS A 9 -3.36 6.56 -3.95
C CYS A 9 -4.76 6.99 -4.40
N SER A 10 -5.55 7.63 -3.51
CA SER A 10 -6.84 8.20 -3.90
C SER A 10 -6.66 9.39 -4.83
N ALA A 11 -7.42 9.43 -5.93
CA ALA A 11 -7.51 10.59 -6.80
C ALA A 11 -8.17 11.80 -6.13
N ARG A 12 -8.98 11.58 -5.07
CA ARG A 12 -9.53 12.65 -4.26
C ARG A 12 -8.50 13.14 -3.26
N GLU A 13 -8.40 14.46 -3.12
CA GLU A 13 -7.50 15.08 -2.15
C GLU A 13 -8.05 14.98 -0.71
N TYR A 14 -7.16 15.20 0.24
CA TYR A 14 -7.50 15.40 1.64
C TYR A 14 -7.12 16.84 2.02
N HIS A 15 -8.13 17.61 2.44
CA HIS A 15 -7.94 18.96 2.99
C HIS A 15 -8.62 18.99 4.36
N PRO A 16 -7.89 19.21 5.46
CA PRO A 16 -8.46 19.19 6.82
C PRO A 16 -9.62 20.15 7.02
N GLU A 17 -9.65 21.24 6.24
CA GLU A 17 -10.63 22.31 6.36
C GLU A 17 -11.87 22.14 5.46
N GLN A 18 -11.86 21.15 4.54
CA GLN A 18 -12.98 20.90 3.63
C GLN A 18 -13.74 19.64 4.07
N VAL A 19 -15.07 19.77 4.26
CA VAL A 19 -15.93 18.66 4.69
C VAL A 19 -16.46 17.84 3.52
N GLU A 20 -16.59 18.45 2.33
CA GLU A 20 -17.18 17.83 1.15
C GLU A 20 -16.11 17.21 0.24
N HIS A 21 -16.41 16.04 -0.31
CA HIS A 21 -15.60 15.29 -1.27
C HIS A 21 -14.23 14.81 -0.78
N LEU A 22 -14.01 14.73 0.54
CA LEU A 22 -12.76 14.19 1.09
C LEU A 22 -12.54 12.72 0.77
N SER A 23 -11.28 12.35 0.57
CA SER A 23 -10.88 10.95 0.50
C SER A 23 -10.97 10.30 1.88
N ILE A 24 -11.88 9.33 2.06
CA ILE A 24 -12.02 8.59 3.31
C ILE A 24 -10.75 7.80 3.62
N SER A 25 -10.18 7.10 2.65
CA SER A 25 -8.94 6.33 2.86
C SER A 25 -7.78 7.22 3.29
N ARG A 26 -7.59 8.41 2.68
CA ARG A 26 -6.57 9.37 3.12
C ARG A 26 -6.85 9.88 4.54
N SER A 27 -8.11 10.18 4.86
CA SER A 27 -8.49 10.61 6.21
C SER A 27 -8.16 9.55 7.27
N LEU A 28 -8.36 8.26 6.95
CA LEU A 28 -7.95 7.14 7.81
C LEU A 28 -6.43 7.09 7.96
N GLY A 29 -5.68 7.31 6.86
CA GLY A 29 -4.23 7.41 6.87
C GLY A 29 -3.71 8.49 7.80
N GLU A 30 -4.24 9.71 7.69
CA GLU A 30 -3.85 10.82 8.55
C GLU A 30 -4.20 10.56 10.03
N ALA A 31 -5.36 9.95 10.31
CA ALA A 31 -5.75 9.59 11.67
C ALA A 31 -4.81 8.54 12.27
N PHE A 32 -4.44 7.52 11.49
CA PHE A 32 -3.45 6.50 11.89
C PHE A 32 -2.09 7.13 12.19
N LEU A 33 -1.56 7.94 11.26
CA LEU A 33 -0.24 8.57 11.40
C LEU A 33 -0.18 9.54 12.58
N SER A 34 -1.24 10.33 12.78
CA SER A 34 -1.33 11.26 13.93
C SER A 34 -1.30 10.51 15.25
N GLU A 35 -2.08 9.43 15.37
CA GLU A 35 -2.12 8.60 16.57
C GLU A 35 -0.77 7.90 16.80
N TYR A 36 -0.19 7.28 15.77
CA TYR A 36 1.10 6.60 15.86
C TYR A 36 2.22 7.54 16.34
N LYS A 37 2.29 8.75 15.75
CA LYS A 37 3.28 9.77 16.17
C LYS A 37 3.07 10.23 17.61
N SER A 38 1.83 10.27 18.09
CA SER A 38 1.54 10.67 19.48
C SER A 38 2.05 9.64 20.50
N GLN A 39 2.11 8.37 20.12
CA GLN A 39 2.64 7.29 20.96
C GLN A 39 4.16 7.14 20.84
N TYR A 40 4.70 7.34 19.64
CA TYR A 40 6.10 7.03 19.31
C TYR A 40 6.88 8.31 18.96
N GLY A 41 7.08 9.24 19.88
CA GLY A 41 7.61 10.59 19.74
C GLY A 41 8.71 10.87 18.67
N GLN A 42 9.45 9.86 18.17
CA GLN A 42 10.43 9.99 17.10
C GLN A 42 10.10 9.01 15.94
N THR A 43 9.12 9.41 15.13
CA THR A 43 8.74 8.65 13.93
C THR A 43 9.11 9.42 12.67
N LYS A 44 9.92 8.80 11.79
CA LYS A 44 10.15 9.29 10.43
C LYS A 44 8.99 8.81 9.55
N VAL A 45 8.35 9.71 8.80
CA VAL A 45 7.36 9.36 7.79
C VAL A 45 7.89 9.72 6.42
N ILE A 46 8.00 8.72 5.55
CA ILE A 46 8.22 8.88 4.12
C ILE A 46 6.83 8.86 3.48
N HIS A 47 6.38 9.96 2.92
CA HIS A 47 5.06 10.04 2.26
C HIS A 47 5.21 9.96 0.74
N ARG A 48 4.60 8.94 0.15
CA ARG A 48 4.50 8.75 -1.29
C ARG A 48 3.05 8.94 -1.75
N ASP A 49 2.75 10.08 -2.36
CA ASP A 49 1.44 10.36 -2.94
C ASP A 49 1.43 9.96 -4.42
N LEU A 50 0.90 8.76 -4.69
CA LEU A 50 0.87 8.20 -6.04
C LEU A 50 -0.12 8.89 -6.97
N SER A 51 -1.08 9.64 -6.45
CA SER A 51 -2.01 10.40 -7.29
C SER A 51 -1.39 11.69 -7.84
N ARG A 52 -0.42 12.26 -7.12
CA ARG A 52 0.31 13.46 -7.51
C ARG A 52 1.61 13.15 -8.25
N GLN A 53 2.25 12.04 -7.88
CA GLN A 53 3.49 11.56 -8.48
C GLN A 53 3.31 10.09 -8.86
N PRO A 54 2.52 9.81 -9.93
CA PRO A 54 2.28 8.44 -10.36
C PRO A 54 3.58 7.81 -10.86
N PRO A 55 3.89 6.57 -10.44
CA PRO A 55 5.05 5.84 -10.96
C PRO A 55 4.91 5.56 -12.44
N SER A 56 6.03 5.44 -13.12
CA SER A 56 6.10 5.03 -14.52
C SER A 56 5.54 3.62 -14.70
N PHE A 57 4.85 3.39 -15.82
CA PHE A 57 4.47 2.04 -16.20
C PHE A 57 5.68 1.24 -16.68
N ILE A 58 5.62 -0.08 -16.52
CA ILE A 58 6.63 -1.00 -17.05
C ILE A 58 6.69 -0.89 -18.57
N THR A 59 7.91 -0.74 -19.09
CA THR A 59 8.22 -0.71 -20.52
C THR A 59 9.10 -1.90 -20.92
N THR A 60 9.27 -2.13 -22.22
CA THR A 60 10.21 -3.14 -22.73
C THR A 60 11.63 -2.86 -22.24
N ASP A 61 12.05 -1.60 -22.22
CA ASP A 61 13.40 -1.20 -21.78
C ASP A 61 13.59 -1.42 -20.27
N PHE A 62 12.55 -1.16 -19.46
CA PHE A 62 12.56 -1.48 -18.03
C PHE A 62 12.73 -2.98 -17.80
N LEU A 63 11.99 -3.82 -18.52
CA LEU A 63 12.13 -5.29 -18.42
C LEU A 63 13.52 -5.75 -18.84
N ALA A 64 14.04 -5.24 -19.96
CA ALA A 64 15.39 -5.55 -20.43
C ALA A 64 16.45 -5.17 -19.41
N ALA A 65 16.31 -3.97 -18.78
CA ALA A 65 17.23 -3.52 -17.74
C ALA A 65 17.14 -4.39 -16.47
N THR A 66 15.91 -4.79 -16.07
CA THR A 66 15.68 -5.60 -14.86
C THR A 66 16.31 -6.99 -14.94
N PHE A 67 16.36 -7.60 -16.13
CA PHE A 67 16.93 -8.93 -16.35
C PHE A 67 18.35 -8.91 -16.91
N SER A 68 18.99 -7.75 -17.01
CA SER A 68 20.40 -7.65 -17.46
C SER A 68 21.35 -8.09 -16.36
N GLU A 69 22.33 -8.94 -16.71
CA GLU A 69 23.42 -9.33 -15.80
C GLU A 69 24.39 -8.16 -15.59
N ASP A 70 24.68 -7.42 -16.68
CA ASP A 70 25.55 -6.24 -16.66
C ASP A 70 24.71 -5.00 -17.01
N VAL A 71 24.31 -4.25 -15.98
CA VAL A 71 23.47 -3.06 -16.13
C VAL A 71 24.29 -1.87 -16.61
N SER A 72 24.03 -1.39 -17.83
CA SER A 72 24.68 -0.21 -18.41
C SER A 72 24.25 1.10 -17.71
N GLU A 73 24.98 2.20 -17.94
CA GLU A 73 24.61 3.54 -17.41
C GLU A 73 23.21 4.00 -17.87
N GLU A 74 22.81 3.65 -19.09
CA GLU A 74 21.50 3.96 -19.62
C GLU A 74 20.40 3.15 -18.90
N GLN A 75 20.63 1.86 -18.71
CA GLN A 75 19.74 1.00 -17.93
C GLN A 75 19.64 1.42 -16.46
N GLN A 76 20.72 1.90 -15.85
CA GLN A 76 20.69 2.46 -14.49
C GLN A 76 19.75 3.67 -14.41
N LYS A 77 19.72 4.54 -15.41
CA LYS A 77 18.79 5.67 -15.47
C LYS A 77 17.34 5.20 -15.58
N ILE A 78 17.06 4.15 -16.35
CA ILE A 78 15.74 3.55 -16.49
C ILE A 78 15.27 2.97 -15.15
N LEU A 79 16.17 2.33 -14.40
CA LEU A 79 15.85 1.69 -13.11
C LEU A 79 15.84 2.67 -11.92
N ALA A 80 16.28 3.90 -12.08
CA ALA A 80 16.50 4.85 -10.98
C ALA A 80 15.23 5.14 -10.16
N GLU A 81 14.06 5.27 -10.81
CA GLU A 81 12.78 5.44 -10.12
C GLU A 81 12.46 4.22 -9.27
N SER A 82 12.55 3.02 -9.85
CA SER A 82 12.32 1.75 -9.15
C SER A 82 13.29 1.58 -7.97
N ASP A 83 14.58 1.89 -8.15
CA ASP A 83 15.57 1.83 -7.07
C ASP A 83 15.21 2.76 -5.90
N ALA A 84 14.76 3.98 -6.20
CA ALA A 84 14.32 4.92 -5.18
C ALA A 84 13.09 4.43 -4.41
N LEU A 85 12.07 3.89 -5.11
CA LEU A 85 10.87 3.35 -4.50
C LEU A 85 11.16 2.11 -3.66
N ILE A 86 12.05 1.22 -4.13
CA ILE A 86 12.50 0.03 -3.37
C ILE A 86 13.25 0.47 -2.11
N GLN A 87 14.10 1.49 -2.20
CA GLN A 87 14.83 1.98 -1.02
C GLN A 87 13.87 2.50 0.06
N GLU A 88 12.78 3.19 -0.31
CA GLU A 88 11.75 3.59 0.64
C GLU A 88 11.09 2.39 1.35
N VAL A 89 10.84 1.30 0.61
CA VAL A 89 10.34 0.04 1.19
C VAL A 89 11.37 -0.57 2.13
N MET A 90 12.66 -0.59 1.74
CA MET A 90 13.74 -1.14 2.57
C MET A 90 13.89 -0.37 3.88
N ASP A 91 13.81 0.96 3.84
CA ASP A 91 13.96 1.84 5.00
C ASP A 91 12.78 1.76 5.99
N ALA A 92 11.62 1.28 5.56
CA ALA A 92 10.41 1.25 6.37
C ALA A 92 10.38 0.08 7.35
N ASP A 93 9.93 0.33 8.58
CA ASP A 93 9.50 -0.69 9.54
C ASP A 93 8.02 -1.05 9.36
N VAL A 94 7.21 -0.04 9.02
CA VAL A 94 5.77 -0.18 8.79
C VAL A 94 5.41 0.46 7.44
N ILE A 95 4.66 -0.26 6.63
CA ILE A 95 4.10 0.24 5.37
C ILE A 95 2.62 0.49 5.58
N VAL A 96 2.17 1.71 5.34
CA VAL A 96 0.76 2.11 5.44
C VAL A 96 0.27 2.49 4.05
N ILE A 97 -0.71 1.77 3.53
CA ILE A 97 -1.33 2.05 2.23
C ILE A 97 -2.74 2.58 2.47
N SER A 98 -3.02 3.82 2.08
CA SER A 98 -4.38 4.36 2.05
C SER A 98 -4.93 4.32 0.63
N SER A 99 -5.94 3.46 0.41
CA SER A 99 -6.47 3.18 -0.92
C SER A 99 -8.00 3.12 -0.95
N PRO A 100 -8.66 3.81 -1.90
CA PRO A 100 -10.01 3.44 -2.27
C PRO A 100 -9.97 2.15 -3.11
N MET A 101 -11.10 1.43 -3.12
CA MET A 101 -11.33 0.40 -4.13
C MET A 101 -11.93 1.07 -5.38
N TYR A 102 -11.26 0.91 -6.52
CA TYR A 102 -11.78 1.34 -7.82
C TYR A 102 -12.09 0.11 -8.68
N ASN A 103 -13.34 -0.02 -9.12
CA ASN A 103 -13.76 -1.16 -9.95
C ASN A 103 -13.32 -2.51 -9.36
N TYR A 104 -13.60 -2.72 -8.06
CA TYR A 104 -13.28 -3.93 -7.29
C TYR A 104 -11.78 -4.21 -7.09
N GLY A 105 -10.89 -3.30 -7.48
CA GLY A 105 -9.45 -3.49 -7.40
C GLY A 105 -8.70 -2.25 -6.88
N MET A 106 -7.37 -2.34 -6.94
CA MET A 106 -6.52 -1.22 -6.58
C MET A 106 -6.52 -0.15 -7.70
N PRO A 107 -6.36 1.14 -7.34
CA PRO A 107 -6.11 2.18 -8.32
C PRO A 107 -4.90 1.84 -9.21
N ALA A 108 -4.94 2.22 -10.50
CA ALA A 108 -3.88 1.91 -11.45
C ALA A 108 -2.50 2.41 -11.00
N VAL A 109 -2.45 3.56 -10.34
CA VAL A 109 -1.20 4.13 -9.79
C VAL A 109 -0.60 3.27 -8.68
N LEU A 110 -1.43 2.58 -7.88
CA LEU A 110 -0.95 1.64 -6.86
C LEU A 110 -0.41 0.36 -7.52
N LYS A 111 -1.06 -0.12 -8.58
CA LYS A 111 -0.54 -1.26 -9.33
C LYS A 111 0.80 -0.92 -9.99
N ALA A 112 0.92 0.27 -10.60
CA ALA A 112 2.18 0.73 -11.15
C ALA A 112 3.30 0.81 -10.09
N TRP A 113 2.96 1.25 -8.85
CA TRP A 113 3.91 1.25 -7.74
C TRP A 113 4.38 -0.17 -7.40
N PHE A 114 3.47 -1.14 -7.28
CA PHE A 114 3.84 -2.53 -7.04
C PHE A 114 4.72 -3.09 -8.17
N ASP A 115 4.42 -2.75 -9.43
CA ASP A 115 5.20 -3.19 -10.58
C ASP A 115 6.63 -2.63 -10.58
N GLN A 116 6.83 -1.44 -10.02
CA GLN A 116 8.15 -0.83 -9.85
C GLN A 116 8.93 -1.42 -8.68
N VAL A 117 8.26 -1.77 -7.55
CA VAL A 117 8.99 -2.19 -6.34
C VAL A 117 9.22 -3.70 -6.26
N ILE A 118 8.36 -4.53 -6.90
CA ILE A 118 8.55 -5.98 -6.90
C ILE A 118 9.49 -6.36 -8.04
N ARG A 119 10.80 -6.42 -7.73
CA ARG A 119 11.85 -6.60 -8.71
C ARG A 119 12.84 -7.70 -8.31
N ILE A 120 13.21 -8.54 -9.29
CA ILE A 120 14.19 -9.61 -9.11
C ILE A 120 15.55 -9.06 -8.64
N GLY A 121 16.18 -9.77 -7.70
CA GLY A 121 17.46 -9.35 -7.13
C GLY A 121 17.38 -8.22 -6.11
N LYS A 122 16.17 -7.63 -5.91
CA LYS A 122 15.93 -6.53 -4.95
C LYS A 122 14.93 -6.93 -3.87
N THR A 123 13.73 -7.37 -4.25
CA THR A 123 12.67 -7.76 -3.31
C THR A 123 12.37 -9.26 -3.33
N PHE A 124 12.82 -9.96 -4.36
CA PHE A 124 12.75 -11.42 -4.44
C PHE A 124 13.91 -12.00 -5.26
N THR A 125 14.18 -13.30 -5.03
CA THR A 125 15.07 -14.11 -5.87
C THR A 125 14.25 -15.09 -6.70
N PHE A 126 14.81 -15.53 -7.84
CA PHE A 126 14.22 -16.54 -8.70
C PHE A 126 15.25 -17.65 -8.94
N ASP A 127 14.88 -18.90 -8.63
CA ASP A 127 15.74 -20.06 -8.85
C ASP A 127 14.88 -21.30 -9.19
N LEU A 128 15.04 -21.83 -10.37
CA LEU A 128 14.33 -23.04 -10.85
C LEU A 128 14.70 -24.31 -10.05
N ALA A 129 15.85 -24.33 -9.39
CA ALA A 129 16.24 -25.45 -8.54
C ALA A 129 15.30 -25.64 -7.34
N ARG A 130 14.49 -24.62 -6.98
CA ARG A 130 13.46 -24.70 -5.93
C ARG A 130 12.16 -25.42 -6.38
N GLY A 131 12.08 -25.92 -7.61
CA GLY A 131 10.90 -26.64 -8.15
C GLY A 131 9.70 -25.73 -8.32
N ASP A 132 8.54 -26.13 -7.78
CA ASP A 132 7.26 -25.42 -7.97
C ASP A 132 7.16 -24.05 -7.24
N LYS A 133 8.16 -23.68 -6.43
CA LYS A 133 8.23 -22.39 -5.73
C LYS A 133 9.54 -21.66 -6.06
N PRO A 134 9.74 -21.23 -7.32
CA PRO A 134 10.99 -20.63 -7.75
C PRO A 134 11.25 -19.23 -7.15
N LEU A 135 10.19 -18.53 -6.72
CA LEU A 135 10.25 -17.18 -6.16
C LEU A 135 10.45 -17.24 -4.64
N GLU A 136 11.37 -16.44 -4.11
CA GLU A 136 11.61 -16.31 -2.68
C GLU A 136 11.79 -14.84 -2.31
N PRO A 137 11.00 -14.29 -1.36
CA PRO A 137 11.17 -12.94 -0.86
C PRO A 137 12.55 -12.72 -0.22
N ILE A 138 13.11 -11.52 -0.38
CA ILE A 138 14.41 -11.12 0.22
C ILE A 138 14.17 -10.32 1.50
N LEU A 139 13.15 -9.45 1.51
CA LEU A 139 12.85 -8.57 2.62
C LEU A 139 12.05 -9.29 3.70
N CYS A 140 12.16 -8.84 4.96
CA CYS A 140 11.45 -9.38 6.12
C CYS A 140 11.26 -8.34 7.22
N GLY A 141 10.56 -8.71 8.30
CA GLY A 141 10.48 -7.96 9.55
C GLY A 141 9.55 -6.74 9.52
N LYS A 142 8.72 -6.57 8.49
CA LYS A 142 7.84 -5.41 8.34
C LYS A 142 6.39 -5.75 8.65
N LYS A 143 5.60 -4.69 8.87
CA LYS A 143 4.14 -4.75 9.00
C LYS A 143 3.51 -3.95 7.88
N LEU A 144 2.39 -4.42 7.31
CA LEU A 144 1.62 -3.68 6.31
C LEU A 144 0.22 -3.43 6.81
N VAL A 145 -0.21 -2.17 6.75
CA VAL A 145 -1.55 -1.71 7.11
C VAL A 145 -2.23 -1.17 5.85
N LEU A 146 -3.34 -1.76 5.46
CA LEU A 146 -4.23 -1.26 4.42
C LEU A 146 -5.40 -0.51 5.06
N LEU A 147 -5.52 0.78 4.76
CA LEU A 147 -6.61 1.65 5.17
C LEU A 147 -7.48 1.93 3.93
N ALA A 148 -8.55 1.18 3.79
CA ALA A 148 -9.36 1.14 2.59
C ALA A 148 -10.70 1.90 2.72
N SER A 149 -11.28 2.23 1.57
CA SER A 149 -12.68 2.65 1.47
C SER A 149 -13.30 2.13 0.19
N TRP A 150 -14.57 1.74 0.26
CA TRP A 150 -15.33 1.28 -0.90
C TRP A 150 -16.81 1.68 -0.84
N GLY A 151 -17.43 1.69 -2.00
CA GLY A 151 -18.79 2.17 -2.18
C GLY A 151 -19.84 1.23 -1.62
N GLU A 152 -19.66 -0.07 -1.83
CA GLU A 152 -20.55 -1.14 -1.42
C GLU A 152 -20.15 -1.71 -0.05
N PHE A 153 -20.46 -2.98 0.22
CA PHE A 153 -20.27 -3.63 1.53
C PHE A 153 -20.03 -5.14 1.39
N ASN A 154 -19.69 -5.80 2.49
CA ASN A 154 -19.42 -7.24 2.57
C ASN A 154 -18.22 -7.72 1.74
N PHE A 155 -17.17 -6.90 1.64
CA PHE A 155 -15.93 -7.24 0.94
C PHE A 155 -14.81 -7.70 1.87
N LYS A 156 -15.00 -7.68 3.19
CA LYS A 156 -13.99 -8.15 4.15
C LYS A 156 -13.84 -9.66 4.11
N LYS A 157 -12.70 -10.15 4.56
CA LYS A 157 -12.40 -11.59 4.62
C LYS A 157 -13.45 -12.33 5.46
N GLY A 158 -14.13 -13.29 4.84
CA GLY A 158 -15.24 -14.06 5.43
C GLY A 158 -16.62 -13.56 5.04
N ASP A 159 -16.75 -12.39 4.45
CA ASP A 159 -18.02 -11.85 3.97
C ASP A 159 -18.43 -12.44 2.61
N SER A 160 -19.72 -12.30 2.26
CA SER A 160 -20.32 -12.91 1.09
C SER A 160 -19.77 -12.42 -0.26
N LEU A 161 -19.26 -11.18 -0.32
CA LEU A 161 -18.70 -10.57 -1.53
C LEU A 161 -17.17 -10.47 -1.53
N TYR A 162 -16.49 -11.14 -0.56
CA TYR A 162 -15.03 -11.13 -0.50
C TYR A 162 -14.36 -11.59 -1.79
N PHE A 163 -14.97 -12.53 -2.52
CA PHE A 163 -14.44 -13.01 -3.80
C PHE A 163 -14.33 -11.93 -4.89
N MET A 164 -15.04 -10.81 -4.73
CA MET A 164 -14.96 -9.63 -5.61
C MET A 164 -13.91 -8.61 -5.14
N ASN A 165 -13.35 -8.77 -3.94
CA ASN A 165 -12.34 -7.85 -3.41
C ASN A 165 -10.95 -8.17 -3.97
N HIS A 166 -10.65 -7.62 -5.13
CA HIS A 166 -9.34 -7.72 -5.75
C HIS A 166 -8.35 -6.64 -5.26
N LEU A 167 -8.77 -5.72 -4.38
CA LEU A 167 -7.86 -4.78 -3.73
C LEU A 167 -7.07 -5.48 -2.62
N THR A 168 -7.77 -5.97 -1.61
CA THR A 168 -7.16 -6.58 -0.41
C THR A 168 -6.44 -7.87 -0.75
N SER A 169 -7.11 -8.78 -1.48
CA SER A 169 -6.54 -10.09 -1.82
C SER A 169 -5.26 -9.97 -2.65
N HIS A 170 -5.20 -9.01 -3.57
CA HIS A 170 -3.99 -8.76 -4.37
C HIS A 170 -2.86 -8.20 -3.51
N ILE A 171 -3.13 -7.21 -2.64
CA ILE A 171 -2.12 -6.65 -1.75
C ILE A 171 -1.59 -7.73 -0.79
N GLU A 172 -2.48 -8.55 -0.21
CA GLU A 172 -2.10 -9.65 0.70
C GLU A 172 -1.14 -10.63 0.01
N GLN A 173 -1.36 -10.95 -1.28
CA GLN A 173 -0.44 -11.80 -2.07
C GLN A 173 0.93 -11.14 -2.31
N LEU A 174 1.00 -9.82 -2.36
CA LEU A 174 2.24 -9.08 -2.62
C LEU A 174 3.03 -8.73 -1.35
N CYS A 175 2.38 -8.83 -0.16
CA CYS A 175 3.00 -8.54 1.14
C CYS A 175 4.36 -9.17 1.37
N PRO A 176 4.59 -10.48 1.07
CA PRO A 176 5.87 -11.11 1.31
C PRO A 176 7.03 -10.44 0.57
N TYR A 177 6.79 -9.95 -0.66
CA TYR A 177 7.82 -9.28 -1.47
C TYR A 177 8.20 -7.90 -0.93
N LEU A 178 7.33 -7.28 -0.13
CA LEU A 178 7.63 -6.06 0.61
C LEU A 178 8.27 -6.32 1.98
N GLY A 179 8.43 -7.60 2.36
CA GLY A 179 8.93 -8.02 3.67
C GLY A 179 7.89 -7.92 4.79
N ALA A 180 6.61 -7.81 4.46
CA ALA A 180 5.55 -7.74 5.45
C ALA A 180 5.17 -9.14 5.95
N GLU A 181 5.41 -9.40 7.24
CA GLU A 181 5.07 -10.63 7.96
C GLU A 181 3.70 -10.57 8.60
N GLN A 182 3.16 -9.37 8.79
CA GLN A 182 1.83 -9.12 9.32
C GLN A 182 1.09 -8.16 8.38
N PHE A 183 -0.16 -8.51 8.08
CA PHE A 183 -1.06 -7.70 7.26
C PHE A 183 -2.31 -7.34 8.05
N PHE A 184 -2.66 -6.06 8.07
CA PHE A 184 -3.82 -5.53 8.75
C PHE A 184 -4.69 -4.77 7.74
N GLU A 185 -5.99 -5.01 7.77
CA GLU A 185 -6.96 -4.31 6.93
C GLU A 185 -7.99 -3.60 7.80
N ILE A 186 -8.19 -2.32 7.52
CA ILE A 186 -9.28 -1.52 8.08
C ILE A 186 -9.98 -0.82 6.93
N ALA A 187 -11.31 -0.94 6.86
CA ALA A 187 -12.08 -0.41 5.75
C ALA A 187 -13.35 0.30 6.19
N SER A 188 -13.64 1.42 5.52
CA SER A 188 -14.93 2.10 5.55
C SER A 188 -15.77 1.65 4.36
N GLU A 189 -16.96 1.15 4.63
CA GLU A 189 -17.92 0.60 3.68
C GLU A 189 -19.09 1.56 3.44
N TYR A 190 -19.98 1.21 2.50
CA TYR A 190 -21.25 1.89 2.20
C TYR A 190 -21.10 3.34 1.69
N GLN A 191 -19.95 3.72 1.14
CA GLN A 191 -19.75 5.13 0.75
C GLN A 191 -20.75 5.60 -0.30
N GLU A 192 -21.20 4.74 -1.24
CA GLU A 192 -22.16 5.09 -2.28
C GLU A 192 -23.58 5.23 -1.75
N PHE A 193 -23.89 4.63 -0.62
CA PHE A 193 -25.22 4.71 0.01
C PHE A 193 -25.40 6.03 0.77
N GLY A 194 -24.35 6.56 1.37
CA GLY A 194 -24.36 7.84 2.08
C GLY A 194 -25.31 7.91 3.27
N ASP A 195 -25.77 6.76 3.76
CA ASP A 195 -26.75 6.62 4.84
C ASP A 195 -26.09 6.37 6.21
N GLU A 196 -26.91 6.05 7.21
CA GLU A 196 -26.46 5.78 8.58
C GLU A 196 -25.42 4.63 8.66
N ARG A 197 -25.55 3.59 7.81
CA ARG A 197 -24.59 2.48 7.75
C ARG A 197 -23.19 2.98 7.35
N HIS A 198 -23.14 3.92 6.39
CA HIS A 198 -21.89 4.56 5.99
C HIS A 198 -21.28 5.36 7.13
N LEU A 199 -22.08 6.16 7.84
CA LEU A 199 -21.58 6.96 8.98
C LEU A 199 -21.04 6.08 10.08
N GLN A 200 -21.73 4.99 10.41
CA GLN A 200 -21.30 4.01 11.42
C GLN A 200 -20.02 3.27 10.99
N SER A 201 -19.97 2.75 9.75
CA SER A 201 -18.79 2.06 9.22
C SER A 201 -17.57 2.96 9.21
N LYS A 202 -17.74 4.21 8.77
CA LYS A 202 -16.67 5.21 8.78
C LYS A 202 -16.19 5.51 10.19
N ALA A 203 -17.09 5.76 11.15
CA ALA A 203 -16.74 6.04 12.54
C ALA A 203 -15.96 4.86 13.16
N GLN A 204 -16.43 3.62 12.92
CA GLN A 204 -15.77 2.41 13.39
C GLN A 204 -14.36 2.27 12.80
N ALA A 205 -14.20 2.50 11.49
CA ALA A 205 -12.88 2.43 10.83
C ALA A 205 -11.88 3.43 11.43
N PHE A 206 -12.33 4.63 11.81
CA PHE A 206 -11.46 5.60 12.52
C PHE A 206 -11.04 5.12 13.91
N VAL A 207 -11.95 4.50 14.66
CA VAL A 207 -11.63 3.92 15.98
C VAL A 207 -10.62 2.80 15.84
N GLU A 208 -10.82 1.89 14.88
CA GLU A 208 -9.93 0.77 14.59
C GLU A 208 -8.54 1.25 14.13
N ALA A 209 -8.48 2.24 13.22
CA ALA A 209 -7.22 2.79 12.73
C ALA A 209 -6.37 3.39 13.87
N LYS A 210 -6.99 4.14 14.78
CA LYS A 210 -6.30 4.67 15.95
C LYS A 210 -5.89 3.58 16.94
N ALA A 211 -6.74 2.57 17.16
CA ALA A 211 -6.41 1.45 18.05
C ALA A 211 -5.21 0.67 17.50
N LEU A 212 -5.20 0.34 16.20
CA LEU A 212 -4.09 -0.35 15.56
C LEU A 212 -2.81 0.51 15.59
N ALA A 213 -2.92 1.83 15.39
CA ALA A 213 -1.76 2.72 15.48
C ALA A 213 -1.10 2.67 16.86
N ARG A 214 -1.88 2.59 17.94
CA ARG A 214 -1.36 2.43 19.31
C ARG A 214 -0.72 1.06 19.55
N GLU A 215 -1.30 0.00 18.98
CA GLU A 215 -0.75 -1.36 19.09
C GLU A 215 0.59 -1.52 18.39
N LEU A 216 0.76 -0.85 17.24
CA LEU A 216 1.96 -0.98 16.41
C LEU A 216 3.09 0.00 16.79
N ALA A 217 2.80 0.98 17.65
CA ALA A 217 3.73 2.02 18.08
C ALA A 217 4.80 1.55 19.11
#